data_d06112b780c7b5643893d3c461073f98
#
_entry.id   d06112b780c7b5643893d3c461073f98
#
_cell.length_a   1.000
_cell.length_b   1.000
_cell.length_c   1.000
_cell.angle_alpha   90.00
_cell.angle_beta   90.00
_cell.angle_gamma   90.00
#
_symmetry.space_group_name_H-M   'P 1'
#
loop_
_entity.id
_entity.type
_entity.pdbx_description
1 polymer ?
#
loop_
_entity_poly.entity_id
_entity_poly.type
_entity_poly.pdbx_seq_one_letter_code
_entity_poly.pdbx_strand_id
1 'polypeptide(L)'
;MRHPSTPAARRTVLALFGATLAAAPFLKPPHAAASVRAAGLDAPAKKEIAMQLVSSAENSSLDWKAQYQYIEDIGDGRGYTAGIIGFCSGTGDMLDLVELYTDRRPGNVLAKYLPALRRVDGSDSHDGLDPGFPGDWRRAARDSEFRRAQDDERDRVYFGPAVRQGKADGLRALGQFAYYDAIVMHGDGNDPLSFRNLRKRALRTANPPAWGGDEVTYLDAFLNARVWAMKQEEAHSDTSRVDTAQRVFLRERNLDLDPPLDWKVYGDSYHIG
;
A
#
# COMPACT_ATOMS: atom_id res chain seq x y z
N MET A 1 -64.12 -29.82 45.59
CA MET A 1 -64.41 -30.47 46.87
C MET A 1 -63.11 -30.79 47.56
N ARG A 2 -63.03 -30.28 48.81
CA ARG A 2 -62.16 -30.69 49.91
C ARG A 2 -60.65 -30.40 49.85
N HIS A 3 -60.29 -29.42 50.63
CA HIS A 3 -59.12 -29.24 51.50
C HIS A 3 -59.00 -30.42 52.50
N PRO A 4 -58.05 -30.43 53.46
CA PRO A 4 -56.69 -29.93 53.62
C PRO A 4 -55.76 -30.95 54.31
N SER A 5 -54.47 -30.66 54.49
CA SER A 5 -53.82 -30.85 55.82
C SER A 5 -52.32 -30.55 55.76
N THR A 6 -51.90 -29.50 56.40
CA THR A 6 -50.63 -29.37 57.14
C THR A 6 -50.80 -30.09 58.50
N PRO A 7 -49.79 -30.30 59.40
CA PRO A 7 -48.41 -29.78 59.49
C PRO A 7 -47.35 -30.82 59.96
N ALA A 8 -46.10 -30.50 60.03
CA ALA A 8 -45.29 -30.71 61.26
C ALA A 8 -43.88 -30.12 61.13
N ALA A 9 -43.66 -29.21 62.06
CA ALA A 9 -42.36 -28.66 62.40
C ALA A 9 -41.49 -29.67 63.13
N ARG A 10 -40.18 -29.73 62.81
CA ARG A 10 -39.17 -30.18 63.77
C ARG A 10 -37.92 -29.30 63.76
N ARG A 11 -37.60 -29.01 65.01
CA ARG A 11 -36.58 -28.07 65.51
C ARG A 11 -35.15 -28.56 65.25
N THR A 12 -34.31 -27.58 64.95
CA THR A 12 -33.05 -27.19 65.61
C THR A 12 -31.96 -28.23 65.81
N VAL A 13 -30.77 -27.92 65.25
CA VAL A 13 -29.51 -27.81 66.02
C VAL A 13 -28.58 -26.89 65.32
N LEU A 14 -28.15 -25.78 65.99
CA LEU A 14 -27.01 -24.94 65.63
C LEU A 14 -25.73 -25.73 65.91
N ALA A 15 -24.89 -25.88 64.92
CA ALA A 15 -23.48 -26.21 65.11
C ALA A 15 -22.64 -25.04 64.51
N LEU A 16 -22.05 -24.24 65.37
CA LEU A 16 -21.02 -23.30 65.02
C LEU A 16 -19.76 -24.07 64.57
N PHE A 17 -19.43 -23.99 63.32
CA PHE A 17 -18.05 -24.27 62.89
C PHE A 17 -17.41 -22.98 62.47
N GLY A 18 -16.37 -22.57 63.21
CA GLY A 18 -15.49 -21.46 62.88
C GLY A 18 -14.70 -21.80 61.61
N ALA A 19 -14.98 -21.07 60.57
CA ALA A 19 -14.18 -21.11 59.34
C ALA A 19 -13.05 -20.04 59.43
N THR A 20 -11.85 -20.48 59.64
CA THR A 20 -10.64 -19.68 59.41
C THR A 20 -10.56 -19.30 57.97
N LEU A 21 -10.74 -18.02 57.62
CA LEU A 21 -10.44 -17.48 56.31
C LEU A 21 -8.92 -17.51 56.08
N ALA A 22 -8.43 -18.49 55.32
CA ALA A 22 -7.12 -18.42 54.71
C ALA A 22 -7.17 -17.41 53.58
N ALA A 23 -6.49 -16.26 53.72
CA ALA A 23 -6.31 -15.29 52.66
C ALA A 23 -5.44 -15.90 51.55
N ALA A 24 -6.05 -16.25 50.41
CA ALA A 24 -5.32 -16.61 49.24
C ALA A 24 -4.56 -15.40 48.68
N PRO A 25 -3.27 -15.51 48.33
CA PRO A 25 -2.57 -14.42 47.71
C PRO A 25 -3.22 -14.10 46.37
N PHE A 26 -3.64 -12.84 46.18
CA PHE A 26 -4.04 -12.33 44.86
C PHE A 26 -2.82 -12.39 43.94
N LEU A 27 -2.72 -13.44 43.11
CA LEU A 27 -1.86 -13.48 41.95
C LEU A 27 -2.33 -12.37 41.00
N LYS A 28 -1.55 -11.28 40.87
CA LYS A 28 -1.73 -10.31 39.81
C LYS A 28 -1.75 -11.07 38.48
N PRO A 29 -2.78 -10.85 37.62
CA PRO A 29 -2.74 -11.42 36.29
C PRO A 29 -1.46 -10.95 35.58
N PRO A 30 -0.79 -11.80 34.81
CA PRO A 30 0.38 -11.39 34.06
C PRO A 30 -0.06 -10.21 33.19
N HIS A 31 0.65 -9.10 33.28
CA HIS A 31 0.49 -7.99 32.35
C HIS A 31 0.72 -8.60 30.98
N ALA A 32 -0.34 -8.69 30.17
CA ALA A 32 -0.18 -8.97 28.74
C ALA A 32 0.75 -7.87 28.23
N ALA A 33 2.00 -8.24 27.93
CA ALA A 33 2.89 -7.34 27.25
C ALA A 33 2.15 -6.92 25.98
N ALA A 34 1.79 -5.65 25.89
CA ALA A 34 1.25 -5.09 24.66
C ALA A 34 2.28 -5.44 23.59
N SER A 35 1.94 -6.36 22.68
CA SER A 35 2.80 -6.67 21.56
C SER A 35 3.02 -5.35 20.84
N VAL A 36 4.26 -4.88 20.81
CA VAL A 36 4.63 -3.71 20.02
C VAL A 36 4.23 -4.08 18.60
N ARG A 37 3.14 -3.49 18.11
CA ARG A 37 2.68 -3.74 16.76
C ARG A 37 3.80 -3.32 15.84
N ALA A 38 4.28 -4.23 14.99
CA ALA A 38 5.34 -3.94 14.04
C ALA A 38 4.99 -2.68 13.24
N ALA A 39 5.99 -1.86 12.95
CA ALA A 39 5.80 -0.62 12.22
C ALA A 39 5.17 -0.92 10.85
N GLY A 40 4.07 -0.25 10.52
CA GLY A 40 3.45 -0.37 9.20
C GLY A 40 4.31 0.26 8.11
N LEU A 41 3.92 0.06 6.86
CA LEU A 41 4.63 0.60 5.69
C LEU A 41 4.70 2.15 5.70
N ASP A 42 3.80 2.82 6.41
CA ASP A 42 3.77 4.27 6.60
C ASP A 42 4.81 4.80 7.61
N ALA A 43 5.53 3.95 8.34
CA ALA A 43 6.69 4.38 9.10
C ALA A 43 7.77 4.92 8.15
N PRO A 44 8.44 6.05 8.47
CA PRO A 44 9.34 6.73 7.52
C PRO A 44 10.39 5.82 6.87
N ALA A 45 11.05 4.98 7.66
CA ALA A 45 12.06 4.05 7.13
C ALA A 45 11.45 2.98 6.21
N LYS A 46 10.26 2.45 6.54
CA LYS A 46 9.56 1.46 5.70
C LYS A 46 9.01 2.09 4.43
N LYS A 47 8.55 3.34 4.50
CA LYS A 47 8.11 4.09 3.32
C LYS A 47 9.28 4.33 2.36
N GLU A 48 10.46 4.70 2.87
CA GLU A 48 11.67 4.86 2.01
C GLU A 48 12.01 3.54 1.30
N ILE A 49 11.99 2.42 2.01
CA ILE A 49 12.17 1.08 1.42
C ILE A 49 11.12 0.81 0.33
N ALA A 50 9.85 1.12 0.58
CA ALA A 50 8.79 0.93 -0.40
C ALA A 50 9.01 1.75 -1.68
N MET A 51 9.49 3.00 -1.55
CA MET A 51 9.81 3.85 -2.70
C MET A 51 10.96 3.26 -3.51
N GLN A 52 12.01 2.77 -2.86
CA GLN A 52 13.15 2.11 -3.52
C GLN A 52 12.74 0.82 -4.23
N LEU A 53 11.91 0.00 -3.59
CA LEU A 53 11.41 -1.25 -4.18
C LEU A 53 10.56 -0.98 -5.43
N VAL A 54 9.63 -0.04 -5.39
CA VAL A 54 8.84 0.34 -6.59
C VAL A 54 9.75 0.91 -7.67
N SER A 55 10.68 1.82 -7.31
CA SER A 55 11.57 2.44 -8.27
C SER A 55 12.51 1.44 -8.96
N SER A 56 12.92 0.37 -8.27
CA SER A 56 13.68 -0.72 -8.91
C SER A 56 12.89 -1.41 -10.03
N ALA A 57 11.56 -1.46 -9.92
CA ALA A 57 10.69 -2.07 -10.93
C ALA A 57 10.21 -1.09 -12.00
N GLU A 58 10.02 0.20 -11.67
CA GLU A 58 9.55 1.20 -12.62
C GLU A 58 10.69 1.89 -13.37
N ASN A 59 11.86 2.05 -12.71
CA ASN A 59 12.95 2.91 -13.20
C ASN A 59 14.30 2.22 -13.22
N SER A 60 14.38 0.93 -12.92
CA SER A 60 15.65 0.18 -12.79
C SER A 60 16.69 0.90 -11.91
N SER A 61 16.24 1.54 -10.82
CA SER A 61 17.08 2.37 -9.94
C SER A 61 16.53 2.42 -8.53
N LEU A 62 17.41 2.49 -7.52
CA LEU A 62 17.02 2.79 -6.13
C LEU A 62 16.92 4.29 -5.85
N ASP A 63 17.48 5.14 -6.72
CA ASP A 63 17.38 6.60 -6.61
C ASP A 63 16.03 7.09 -7.16
N TRP A 64 14.96 6.79 -6.44
CA TRP A 64 13.62 7.20 -6.82
C TRP A 64 13.45 8.74 -6.83
N LYS A 65 14.29 9.46 -6.07
CA LYS A 65 14.25 10.94 -6.01
C LYS A 65 14.76 11.58 -7.30
N ALA A 66 15.62 10.92 -8.05
CA ALA A 66 16.02 11.38 -9.38
C ALA A 66 14.83 11.46 -10.34
N GLN A 67 13.75 10.69 -10.10
CA GLN A 67 12.57 10.63 -10.96
C GLN A 67 11.66 11.85 -10.88
N TYR A 68 11.78 12.72 -9.88
CA TYR A 68 11.01 13.97 -9.87
C TYR A 68 11.14 14.79 -11.15
N GLN A 69 12.30 14.74 -11.80
CA GLN A 69 12.58 15.50 -13.03
C GLN A 69 12.35 14.71 -14.31
N TYR A 70 12.05 13.41 -14.22
CA TYR A 70 11.80 12.58 -15.39
C TYR A 70 10.59 13.11 -16.17
N ILE A 71 10.71 13.18 -17.48
CA ILE A 71 9.63 13.45 -18.44
C ILE A 71 10.04 12.99 -19.83
N GLU A 72 9.20 12.18 -20.45
CA GLU A 72 9.38 11.62 -21.79
C GLU A 72 8.01 11.23 -22.38
N ASP A 73 7.85 11.27 -23.69
CA ASP A 73 6.81 10.52 -24.38
C ASP A 73 7.35 9.16 -24.75
N ILE A 74 6.83 8.12 -24.10
CA ILE A 74 7.24 6.72 -24.32
C ILE A 74 6.47 6.05 -25.45
N GLY A 75 5.59 6.77 -26.15
CA GLY A 75 4.86 6.28 -27.32
C GLY A 75 3.74 5.27 -26.99
N ASP A 76 3.19 5.30 -25.77
CA ASP A 76 2.16 4.38 -25.31
C ASP A 76 0.71 4.92 -25.46
N GLY A 77 0.57 6.06 -26.13
CA GLY A 77 -0.74 6.69 -26.41
C GLY A 77 -1.28 7.54 -25.26
N ARG A 78 -0.47 7.83 -24.21
CA ARG A 78 -0.86 8.64 -23.05
C ARG A 78 -0.18 10.02 -23.04
N GLY A 79 0.55 10.39 -24.10
CA GLY A 79 1.32 11.61 -24.19
C GLY A 79 2.56 11.59 -23.30
N TYR A 80 2.93 12.72 -22.70
CA TYR A 80 4.07 12.77 -21.77
C TYR A 80 3.82 11.94 -20.52
N THR A 81 4.80 11.12 -20.15
CA THR A 81 4.89 10.41 -18.88
C THR A 81 5.99 11.05 -18.02
N ALA A 82 5.72 11.42 -16.77
CA ALA A 82 6.65 12.22 -15.98
C ALA A 82 6.58 11.94 -14.48
N GLY A 83 7.66 12.29 -13.76
CA GLY A 83 7.72 12.26 -12.30
C GLY A 83 7.86 10.87 -11.69
N ILE A 84 7.72 10.82 -10.35
CA ILE A 84 8.05 9.64 -9.51
C ILE A 84 7.13 8.43 -9.68
N ILE A 85 5.98 8.59 -10.33
CA ILE A 85 5.00 7.51 -10.56
C ILE A 85 4.48 7.49 -12.01
N GLY A 86 5.10 8.28 -12.92
CA GLY A 86 4.67 8.32 -14.31
C GLY A 86 3.34 9.05 -14.52
N PHE A 87 3.19 10.27 -14.01
CA PHE A 87 2.05 11.14 -14.31
C PHE A 87 1.96 11.36 -15.82
N CYS A 88 0.78 11.13 -16.42
CA CYS A 88 0.60 11.23 -17.87
C CYS A 88 -0.23 12.45 -18.26
N SER A 89 0.16 13.13 -19.36
CA SER A 89 -0.56 14.32 -19.84
C SER A 89 -1.94 13.98 -20.41
N GLY A 90 -2.13 12.75 -20.88
CA GLY A 90 -3.39 12.30 -21.48
C GLY A 90 -4.32 11.55 -20.53
N THR A 91 -4.02 11.43 -19.23
CA THR A 91 -4.84 10.66 -18.28
C THR A 91 -5.36 11.49 -17.10
N GLY A 92 -5.20 12.82 -17.15
CA GLY A 92 -5.70 13.77 -16.17
C GLY A 92 -4.84 13.93 -14.92
N ASP A 93 -4.06 12.93 -14.53
CA ASP A 93 -3.27 12.94 -13.30
C ASP A 93 -2.10 13.95 -13.33
N MET A 94 -1.50 14.19 -14.51
CA MET A 94 -0.53 15.28 -14.66
C MET A 94 -1.19 16.66 -14.52
N LEU A 95 -2.40 16.82 -15.04
CA LEU A 95 -3.20 18.05 -14.87
C LEU A 95 -3.49 18.28 -13.38
N ASP A 96 -4.01 17.28 -12.68
CA ASP A 96 -4.31 17.35 -11.24
C ASP A 96 -3.06 17.75 -10.43
N LEU A 97 -1.90 17.15 -10.73
CA LEU A 97 -0.64 17.49 -10.08
C LEU A 97 -0.23 18.96 -10.33
N VAL A 98 -0.33 19.43 -11.57
CA VAL A 98 0.08 20.82 -11.91
C VAL A 98 -0.91 21.83 -11.31
N GLU A 99 -2.19 21.49 -11.21
CA GLU A 99 -3.20 22.28 -10.48
C GLU A 99 -2.84 22.35 -8.99
N LEU A 100 -2.60 21.21 -8.33
CA LEU A 100 -2.17 21.17 -6.93
C LEU A 100 -0.91 22.00 -6.67
N TYR A 101 0.09 21.88 -7.55
CA TYR A 101 1.30 22.69 -7.43
C TYR A 101 1.02 24.19 -7.61
N THR A 102 0.12 24.55 -8.54
CA THR A 102 -0.23 25.95 -8.81
C THR A 102 -1.03 26.56 -7.68
N ASP A 103 -1.91 25.80 -7.04
CA ASP A 103 -2.65 26.24 -5.84
C ASP A 103 -1.68 26.57 -4.69
N ARG A 104 -0.65 25.76 -4.50
CA ARG A 104 0.38 25.96 -3.45
C ARG A 104 1.35 27.07 -3.79
N ARG A 105 1.69 27.22 -5.05
CA ARG A 105 2.66 28.22 -5.55
C ARG A 105 2.14 28.92 -6.82
N PRO A 106 1.27 29.91 -6.67
CA PRO A 106 0.80 30.70 -7.79
C PRO A 106 1.96 31.31 -8.58
N GLY A 107 1.86 31.31 -9.92
CA GLY A 107 2.90 31.84 -10.80
C GLY A 107 4.13 30.93 -10.97
N ASN A 108 4.06 29.66 -10.55
CA ASN A 108 5.10 28.68 -10.85
C ASN A 108 5.26 28.49 -12.37
N VAL A 109 6.40 27.88 -12.76
CA VAL A 109 6.78 27.76 -14.17
C VAL A 109 5.84 26.88 -15.00
N LEU A 110 5.07 25.96 -14.38
CA LEU A 110 4.13 25.06 -15.04
C LEU A 110 2.71 25.63 -15.15
N ALA A 111 2.36 26.66 -14.38
CA ALA A 111 1.00 27.23 -14.36
C ALA A 111 0.50 27.67 -15.73
N LYS A 112 1.40 28.16 -16.60
CA LYS A 112 1.05 28.59 -17.97
C LYS A 112 0.58 27.46 -18.88
N TYR A 113 0.89 26.19 -18.53
CA TYR A 113 0.50 25.02 -19.32
C TYR A 113 -0.86 24.42 -18.91
N LEU A 114 -1.49 24.88 -17.84
CA LEU A 114 -2.79 24.38 -17.39
C LEU A 114 -3.87 24.39 -18.50
N PRO A 115 -3.99 25.47 -19.34
CA PRO A 115 -4.94 25.44 -20.45
C PRO A 115 -4.62 24.36 -21.52
N ALA A 116 -3.33 24.10 -21.74
CA ALA A 116 -2.89 23.06 -22.69
C ALA A 116 -3.15 21.66 -22.10
N LEU A 117 -2.78 21.41 -20.85
CA LEU A 117 -3.03 20.13 -20.17
C LEU A 117 -4.52 19.75 -20.16
N ARG A 118 -5.42 20.71 -19.93
CA ARG A 118 -6.86 20.48 -20.02
C ARG A 118 -7.35 20.13 -21.42
N ARG A 119 -6.68 20.60 -22.46
CA ARG A 119 -7.06 20.30 -23.86
C ARG A 119 -6.57 18.95 -24.33
N VAL A 120 -5.38 18.51 -23.86
CA VAL A 120 -4.79 17.24 -24.29
C VAL A 120 -5.25 16.06 -23.43
N ASP A 121 -5.93 16.32 -22.32
CA ASP A 121 -6.50 15.25 -21.49
C ASP A 121 -7.42 14.34 -22.34
N GLY A 122 -7.26 13.03 -22.19
CA GLY A 122 -7.93 12.02 -23.00
C GLY A 122 -7.25 11.73 -24.36
N SER A 123 -6.03 12.28 -24.62
CA SER A 123 -5.27 12.06 -25.85
C SER A 123 -3.76 11.97 -25.61
N ASP A 124 -3.01 11.59 -26.64
CA ASP A 124 -1.55 11.61 -26.66
C ASP A 124 -0.95 12.92 -27.21
N SER A 125 -1.79 13.92 -27.48
CA SER A 125 -1.38 15.19 -28.08
C SER A 125 -0.45 15.99 -27.18
N HIS A 126 0.53 16.68 -27.80
CA HIS A 126 1.43 17.65 -27.14
C HIS A 126 1.05 19.10 -27.44
N ASP A 127 -0.15 19.36 -27.98
CA ASP A 127 -0.58 20.70 -28.41
C ASP A 127 -0.52 21.72 -27.29
N GLY A 128 0.36 22.72 -27.44
CA GLY A 128 0.61 23.78 -26.48
C GLY A 128 1.48 23.38 -25.29
N LEU A 129 2.01 22.15 -25.26
CA LEU A 129 3.04 21.70 -24.34
C LEU A 129 4.44 21.88 -24.95
N ASP A 130 4.59 21.52 -26.22
CA ASP A 130 5.85 21.65 -26.92
C ASP A 130 6.18 23.10 -27.32
N PRO A 131 7.50 23.40 -27.43
CA PRO A 131 8.67 22.60 -27.04
C PRO A 131 9.09 22.83 -25.58
N GLY A 132 8.38 23.63 -24.81
CA GLY A 132 8.86 24.18 -23.55
C GLY A 132 8.56 23.34 -22.31
N PHE A 133 7.47 22.57 -22.32
CA PHE A 133 6.96 21.86 -21.15
C PHE A 133 7.98 20.91 -20.51
N PRO A 134 8.69 20.04 -21.27
CA PRO A 134 9.69 19.14 -20.66
C PRO A 134 10.83 19.87 -19.94
N GLY A 135 11.26 21.02 -20.48
CA GLY A 135 12.28 21.86 -19.85
C GLY A 135 11.80 22.52 -18.56
N ASP A 136 10.56 23.00 -18.58
CA ASP A 136 9.93 23.64 -17.43
C ASP A 136 9.55 22.65 -16.33
N TRP A 137 9.17 21.39 -16.69
CA TRP A 137 9.02 20.29 -15.75
C TRP A 137 10.32 20.03 -14.98
N ARG A 138 11.44 19.86 -15.68
CA ARG A 138 12.76 19.65 -15.05
C ARG A 138 13.18 20.83 -14.18
N ARG A 139 12.75 22.05 -14.54
CA ARG A 139 12.97 23.26 -13.71
C ARG A 139 12.10 23.20 -12.45
N ALA A 140 10.82 22.87 -12.57
CA ALA A 140 9.90 22.71 -11.46
C ALA A 140 10.37 21.64 -10.46
N ALA A 141 10.95 20.54 -10.95
CA ALA A 141 11.49 19.48 -10.09
C ALA A 141 12.60 19.92 -9.12
N ARG A 142 13.21 21.09 -9.33
CA ARG A 142 14.15 21.71 -8.37
C ARG A 142 13.42 22.42 -7.23
N ASP A 143 12.13 22.72 -7.38
CA ASP A 143 11.31 23.33 -6.35
C ASP A 143 10.82 22.27 -5.35
N SER A 144 11.02 22.51 -4.06
CA SER A 144 10.58 21.59 -2.99
C SER A 144 9.06 21.47 -2.93
N GLU A 145 8.30 22.51 -3.29
CA GLU A 145 6.83 22.44 -3.30
C GLU A 145 6.32 21.54 -4.44
N PHE A 146 6.99 21.56 -5.60
CA PHE A 146 6.63 20.64 -6.69
C PHE A 146 6.93 19.18 -6.35
N ARG A 147 8.10 18.92 -5.73
CA ARG A 147 8.41 17.56 -5.26
C ARG A 147 7.41 17.10 -4.20
N ARG A 148 7.05 17.97 -3.26
CA ARG A 148 6.02 17.68 -2.26
C ARG A 148 4.65 17.43 -2.89
N ALA A 149 4.28 18.16 -3.93
CA ALA A 149 3.04 17.93 -4.66
C ALA A 149 3.03 16.53 -5.31
N GLN A 150 4.14 16.11 -5.95
CA GLN A 150 4.27 14.75 -6.48
C GLN A 150 4.17 13.67 -5.38
N ASP A 151 4.81 13.88 -4.23
CA ASP A 151 4.72 12.97 -3.09
C ASP A 151 3.28 12.85 -2.58
N ASP A 152 2.57 13.96 -2.43
CA ASP A 152 1.21 13.98 -1.90
C ASP A 152 0.21 13.33 -2.87
N GLU A 153 0.37 13.54 -4.19
CA GLU A 153 -0.46 12.87 -5.20
C GLU A 153 -0.20 11.34 -5.21
N ARG A 154 1.06 10.91 -5.19
CA ARG A 154 1.39 9.50 -5.01
C ARG A 154 0.74 8.93 -3.76
N ASP A 155 0.84 9.64 -2.64
CA ASP A 155 0.29 9.19 -1.36
C ASP A 155 -1.24 9.16 -1.38
N ARG A 156 -1.86 10.13 -2.01
CA ARG A 156 -3.33 10.21 -2.13
C ARG A 156 -3.91 9.08 -2.98
N VAL A 157 -3.29 8.83 -4.12
CA VAL A 157 -3.86 7.94 -5.15
C VAL A 157 -3.42 6.48 -4.94
N TYR A 158 -2.17 6.23 -4.56
CA TYR A 158 -1.58 4.89 -4.57
C TYR A 158 -1.21 4.39 -3.17
N PHE A 159 -0.33 5.12 -2.48
CA PHE A 159 0.26 4.65 -1.22
C PHE A 159 -0.74 4.60 -0.07
N GLY A 160 -1.47 5.69 0.14
CA GLY A 160 -2.45 5.79 1.24
C GLY A 160 -3.57 4.75 1.16
N PRO A 161 -4.24 4.58 0.00
CA PRO A 161 -5.24 3.50 -0.19
C PRO A 161 -4.69 2.11 0.08
N ALA A 162 -3.50 1.79 -0.45
CA ALA A 162 -2.83 0.51 -0.24
C ALA A 162 -2.56 0.21 1.23
N VAL A 163 -1.97 1.18 1.94
CA VAL A 163 -1.64 1.05 3.37
C VAL A 163 -2.91 0.91 4.21
N ARG A 164 -3.94 1.72 3.95
CA ARG A 164 -5.23 1.61 4.67
C ARG A 164 -5.85 0.24 4.47
N GLN A 165 -5.91 -0.26 3.24
CA GLN A 165 -6.48 -1.59 2.95
C GLN A 165 -5.62 -2.69 3.56
N GLY A 166 -4.29 -2.60 3.46
CA GLY A 166 -3.39 -3.59 4.06
C GLY A 166 -3.53 -3.67 5.58
N LYS A 167 -3.66 -2.52 6.26
CA LYS A 167 -3.94 -2.46 7.71
C LYS A 167 -5.32 -3.03 8.06
N ALA A 168 -6.34 -2.76 7.23
CA ALA A 168 -7.68 -3.31 7.42
C ALA A 168 -7.71 -4.84 7.27
N ASP A 169 -6.86 -5.39 6.41
CA ASP A 169 -6.67 -6.83 6.23
C ASP A 169 -5.74 -7.46 7.28
N GLY A 170 -5.14 -6.66 8.16
CA GLY A 170 -4.22 -7.11 9.21
C GLY A 170 -2.81 -7.43 8.71
N LEU A 171 -2.43 -6.92 7.53
CA LEU A 171 -1.14 -7.19 6.90
C LEU A 171 -0.03 -6.33 7.49
N ARG A 172 1.17 -6.91 7.59
CA ARG A 172 2.42 -6.24 7.95
C ARG A 172 3.00 -5.48 6.76
N ALA A 173 4.22 -4.96 6.88
CA ALA A 173 4.82 -4.06 5.89
C ALA A 173 4.92 -4.69 4.49
N LEU A 174 5.31 -5.96 4.36
CA LEU A 174 5.40 -6.65 3.08
C LEU A 174 4.03 -6.74 2.38
N GLY A 175 2.97 -7.07 3.11
CA GLY A 175 1.63 -7.16 2.55
C GLY A 175 1.08 -5.79 2.14
N GLN A 176 1.33 -4.75 2.94
CA GLN A 176 1.00 -3.37 2.59
C GLN A 176 1.78 -2.90 1.35
N PHE A 177 3.06 -3.29 1.24
CA PHE A 177 3.89 -3.04 0.06
C PHE A 177 3.36 -3.75 -1.18
N ALA A 178 3.01 -5.03 -1.07
CA ALA A 178 2.44 -5.78 -2.18
C ALA A 178 1.15 -5.15 -2.73
N TYR A 179 0.34 -4.53 -1.85
CA TYR A 179 -0.84 -3.77 -2.23
C TYR A 179 -0.47 -2.46 -2.93
N TYR A 180 0.50 -1.71 -2.38
CA TYR A 180 0.97 -0.47 -2.97
C TYR A 180 1.53 -0.70 -4.38
N ASP A 181 2.41 -1.67 -4.54
CA ASP A 181 2.99 -2.04 -5.82
C ASP A 181 1.93 -2.54 -6.83
N ALA A 182 0.88 -3.23 -6.34
CA ALA A 182 -0.22 -3.63 -7.19
C ALA A 182 -1.09 -2.44 -7.65
N ILE A 183 -1.33 -1.46 -6.79
CA ILE A 183 -2.08 -0.25 -7.18
C ILE A 183 -1.25 0.59 -8.17
N VAL A 184 0.06 0.70 -7.98
CA VAL A 184 0.95 1.40 -8.94
C VAL A 184 0.86 0.75 -10.32
N MET A 185 0.97 -0.58 -10.39
CA MET A 185 1.02 -1.30 -11.66
C MET A 185 -0.35 -1.47 -12.33
N HIS A 186 -1.39 -1.78 -11.56
CA HIS A 186 -2.69 -2.21 -12.07
C HIS A 186 -3.84 -1.21 -11.82
N GLY A 187 -3.55 -0.09 -11.12
CA GLY A 187 -4.58 0.83 -10.64
C GLY A 187 -5.53 0.22 -9.59
N ASP A 188 -6.42 1.04 -9.04
CA ASP A 188 -7.50 0.61 -8.11
C ASP A 188 -8.89 0.95 -8.69
N GLY A 189 -9.11 0.57 -9.94
CA GLY A 189 -10.35 0.82 -10.66
C GLY A 189 -11.32 -0.37 -10.67
N ASN A 190 -12.22 -0.34 -11.66
CA ASN A 190 -13.18 -1.42 -11.91
C ASN A 190 -12.68 -2.45 -12.95
N ASP A 191 -11.53 -2.21 -13.55
CA ASP A 191 -10.90 -3.11 -14.51
C ASP A 191 -10.72 -4.51 -13.88
N PRO A 192 -10.96 -5.60 -14.61
CA PRO A 192 -10.79 -6.97 -14.12
C PRO A 192 -9.39 -7.27 -13.56
N LEU A 193 -8.36 -6.59 -14.05
CA LEU A 193 -6.97 -6.75 -13.63
C LEU A 193 -6.55 -5.77 -12.52
N SER A 194 -7.42 -4.82 -12.13
CA SER A 194 -7.13 -3.84 -11.08
C SER A 194 -6.91 -4.48 -9.70
N PHE A 195 -6.18 -3.79 -8.83
CA PHE A 195 -5.89 -4.20 -7.45
C PHE A 195 -7.13 -4.73 -6.72
N ARG A 196 -8.25 -4.01 -6.80
CA ARG A 196 -9.50 -4.41 -6.12
C ARG A 196 -9.99 -5.79 -6.55
N ASN A 197 -9.91 -6.10 -7.83
CA ASN A 197 -10.33 -7.39 -8.37
C ASN A 197 -9.29 -8.48 -8.12
N LEU A 198 -8.00 -8.15 -8.12
CA LEU A 198 -6.93 -9.06 -7.70
C LEU A 198 -7.07 -9.47 -6.23
N ARG A 199 -7.37 -8.51 -5.34
CA ARG A 199 -7.67 -8.78 -3.94
C ARG A 199 -8.90 -9.69 -3.80
N LYS A 200 -10.00 -9.42 -4.53
CA LYS A 200 -11.18 -10.31 -4.54
C LYS A 200 -10.83 -11.72 -5.02
N ARG A 201 -9.92 -11.85 -5.99
CA ARG A 201 -9.46 -13.16 -6.47
C ARG A 201 -8.69 -13.91 -5.39
N ALA A 202 -7.78 -13.26 -4.69
CA ALA A 202 -7.04 -13.84 -3.57
C ALA A 202 -7.97 -14.30 -2.44
N LEU A 203 -8.96 -13.50 -2.08
CA LEU A 203 -9.96 -13.79 -1.04
C LEU A 203 -10.83 -15.04 -1.33
N ARG A 204 -10.89 -15.52 -2.58
CA ARG A 204 -11.54 -16.81 -2.89
C ARG A 204 -10.70 -18.01 -2.51
N THR A 205 -9.41 -17.80 -2.25
CA THR A 205 -8.43 -18.87 -1.98
C THR A 205 -7.98 -18.87 -0.53
N ALA A 206 -7.79 -17.68 0.07
CA ALA A 206 -7.30 -17.55 1.44
C ALA A 206 -7.88 -16.28 2.11
N ASN A 207 -8.07 -16.36 3.43
CA ASN A 207 -8.46 -15.21 4.25
C ASN A 207 -7.23 -14.44 4.72
N PRO A 208 -7.29 -13.10 4.81
CA PRO A 208 -6.24 -12.30 5.44
C PRO A 208 -6.29 -12.44 6.97
N PRO A 209 -5.24 -12.00 7.69
CA PRO A 209 -5.17 -12.10 9.16
C PRO A 209 -6.36 -11.48 9.90
N ALA A 210 -6.88 -10.34 9.43
CA ALA A 210 -8.05 -9.70 10.02
C ALA A 210 -9.31 -10.59 9.98
N TRP A 211 -9.35 -11.60 9.10
CA TRP A 211 -10.45 -12.58 8.98
C TRP A 211 -10.04 -13.96 9.47
N GLY A 212 -8.99 -14.05 10.30
CA GLY A 212 -8.52 -15.27 10.92
C GLY A 212 -7.65 -16.16 10.04
N GLY A 213 -7.18 -15.65 8.89
CA GLY A 213 -6.25 -16.36 8.01
C GLY A 213 -4.79 -16.20 8.42
N ASP A 214 -3.92 -16.99 7.80
CA ASP A 214 -2.47 -16.87 7.90
C ASP A 214 -1.95 -15.89 6.85
N GLU A 215 -1.10 -14.93 7.28
CA GLU A 215 -0.61 -13.85 6.41
C GLU A 215 0.21 -14.36 5.23
N VAL A 216 1.07 -15.36 5.44
CA VAL A 216 1.92 -15.92 4.37
C VAL A 216 1.05 -16.63 3.31
N THR A 217 0.08 -17.41 3.75
CA THR A 217 -0.87 -18.10 2.87
C THR A 217 -1.70 -17.10 2.06
N TYR A 218 -2.17 -16.04 2.71
CA TYR A 218 -2.94 -14.99 2.02
C TYR A 218 -2.10 -14.22 1.02
N LEU A 219 -0.87 -13.82 1.41
CA LEU A 219 0.03 -13.12 0.50
C LEU A 219 0.43 -13.97 -0.70
N ASP A 220 0.67 -15.27 -0.50
CA ASP A 220 0.93 -16.16 -1.64
C ASP A 220 -0.27 -16.19 -2.61
N ALA A 221 -1.49 -16.27 -2.11
CA ALA A 221 -2.70 -16.21 -2.93
C ALA A 221 -2.83 -14.86 -3.67
N PHE A 222 -2.50 -13.74 -3.02
CA PHE A 222 -2.53 -12.43 -3.64
C PHE A 222 -1.45 -12.27 -4.71
N LEU A 223 -0.23 -12.73 -4.47
CA LEU A 223 0.86 -12.71 -5.45
C LEU A 223 0.55 -13.63 -6.64
N ASN A 224 -0.12 -14.77 -6.42
CA ASN A 224 -0.63 -15.62 -7.50
C ASN A 224 -1.66 -14.90 -8.37
N ALA A 225 -2.56 -14.12 -7.75
CA ALA A 225 -3.52 -13.30 -8.48
C ALA A 225 -2.82 -12.22 -9.32
N ARG A 226 -1.77 -11.59 -8.78
CA ARG A 226 -0.95 -10.61 -9.53
C ARG A 226 -0.25 -11.23 -10.73
N VAL A 227 0.46 -12.34 -10.52
CA VAL A 227 1.14 -13.06 -11.63
C VAL A 227 0.15 -13.47 -12.70
N TRP A 228 -1.06 -13.89 -12.30
CA TRP A 228 -2.11 -14.18 -13.28
C TRP A 228 -2.48 -12.95 -14.10
N ALA A 229 -2.67 -11.77 -13.48
CA ALA A 229 -3.00 -10.54 -14.20
C ALA A 229 -1.87 -10.10 -15.14
N MET A 230 -0.64 -10.11 -14.65
CA MET A 230 0.54 -9.74 -15.44
C MET A 230 0.64 -10.56 -16.72
N LYS A 231 0.31 -11.85 -16.67
CA LYS A 231 0.31 -12.75 -17.86
C LYS A 231 -0.87 -12.51 -18.81
N GLN A 232 -1.84 -11.67 -18.48
CA GLN A 232 -2.92 -11.27 -19.41
C GLN A 232 -2.52 -10.06 -20.27
N GLU A 233 -1.46 -9.34 -19.89
CA GLU A 233 -1.01 -8.11 -20.53
C GLU A 233 0.41 -8.34 -21.09
N GLU A 234 0.60 -8.18 -22.39
CA GLU A 234 1.89 -8.40 -23.05
C GLU A 234 2.97 -7.46 -22.49
N ALA A 235 2.62 -6.19 -22.29
CA ALA A 235 3.51 -5.17 -21.73
C ALA A 235 3.97 -5.46 -20.30
N HIS A 236 3.24 -6.26 -19.54
CA HIS A 236 3.49 -6.58 -18.13
C HIS A 236 3.83 -8.06 -17.90
N SER A 237 4.14 -8.82 -18.95
CA SER A 237 4.32 -10.29 -18.89
C SER A 237 5.54 -10.74 -18.08
N ASP A 238 6.53 -9.87 -17.85
CA ASP A 238 7.65 -10.15 -16.95
C ASP A 238 7.18 -10.08 -15.49
N THR A 239 7.23 -11.22 -14.79
CA THR A 239 6.76 -11.36 -13.42
C THR A 239 7.84 -11.18 -12.36
N SER A 240 9.05 -10.75 -12.73
CA SER A 240 10.21 -10.67 -11.82
C SER A 240 9.98 -9.76 -10.61
N ARG A 241 9.22 -8.64 -10.75
CA ARG A 241 8.85 -7.78 -9.63
C ARG A 241 8.02 -8.50 -8.54
N VAL A 242 7.40 -9.63 -8.89
CA VAL A 242 6.72 -10.51 -7.95
C VAL A 242 7.61 -11.72 -7.61
N ASP A 243 8.05 -12.49 -8.60
CA ASP A 243 8.63 -13.80 -8.39
C ASP A 243 10.05 -13.77 -7.82
N THR A 244 10.86 -12.78 -8.22
CA THR A 244 12.26 -12.61 -7.76
C THR A 244 12.46 -11.42 -6.83
N ALA A 245 11.37 -10.72 -6.45
CA ALA A 245 11.37 -9.70 -5.40
C ALA A 245 10.39 -10.05 -4.26
N GLN A 246 9.10 -9.75 -4.35
CA GLN A 246 8.16 -9.89 -3.25
C GLN A 246 8.08 -11.33 -2.69
N ARG A 247 8.13 -12.35 -3.56
CA ARG A 247 8.16 -13.75 -3.14
C ARG A 247 9.45 -14.16 -2.44
N VAL A 248 10.57 -13.46 -2.69
CA VAL A 248 11.82 -13.69 -1.93
C VAL A 248 11.58 -13.35 -0.48
N PHE A 249 11.13 -12.14 -0.19
CA PHE A 249 10.83 -11.70 1.17
C PHE A 249 9.75 -12.55 1.86
N LEU A 250 8.74 -13.00 1.10
CA LEU A 250 7.70 -13.89 1.63
C LEU A 250 8.26 -15.26 2.04
N ARG A 251 9.12 -15.86 1.22
CA ARG A 251 9.79 -17.15 1.52
C ARG A 251 10.72 -17.04 2.73
N GLU A 252 11.40 -15.92 2.87
CA GLU A 252 12.27 -15.60 4.01
C GLU A 252 11.47 -15.24 5.27
N ARG A 253 10.13 -15.15 5.16
CA ARG A 253 9.23 -14.68 6.22
C ARG A 253 9.58 -13.27 6.74
N ASN A 254 10.22 -12.47 5.91
CA ASN A 254 10.50 -11.06 6.21
C ASN A 254 9.27 -10.20 5.92
N LEU A 255 8.23 -10.41 6.73
CA LEU A 255 6.94 -9.72 6.56
C LEU A 255 7.01 -8.24 6.97
N ASP A 256 8.04 -7.83 7.67
CA ASP A 256 8.24 -6.43 8.08
C ASP A 256 9.16 -5.65 7.12
N LEU A 257 9.68 -6.28 6.07
CA LEU A 257 10.66 -5.67 5.17
C LEU A 257 11.85 -5.09 5.95
N ASP A 258 12.39 -5.87 6.89
CA ASP A 258 13.59 -5.48 7.64
C ASP A 258 14.84 -5.73 6.80
N PRO A 259 15.73 -4.75 6.67
CA PRO A 259 17.03 -4.96 6.04
C PRO A 259 17.90 -6.02 6.77
N PRO A 260 18.82 -6.69 6.06
CA PRO A 260 19.12 -6.50 4.64
C PRO A 260 18.06 -7.10 3.72
N LEU A 261 17.82 -6.45 2.56
CA LEU A 261 16.91 -6.90 1.53
C LEU A 261 17.69 -7.10 0.23
N ASP A 262 17.60 -8.32 -0.34
CA ASP A 262 18.21 -8.68 -1.61
C ASP A 262 17.13 -9.18 -2.57
N TRP A 263 17.08 -8.61 -3.79
CA TRP A 263 16.09 -9.03 -4.80
C TRP A 263 16.59 -8.79 -6.21
N LYS A 264 15.80 -9.29 -7.19
CA LYS A 264 16.06 -9.04 -8.62
C LYS A 264 14.79 -8.57 -9.32
N VAL A 265 14.95 -7.64 -10.27
CA VAL A 265 13.87 -7.22 -11.18
C VAL A 265 14.49 -7.07 -12.57
N TYR A 266 13.86 -7.61 -13.59
CA TYR A 266 14.31 -7.59 -14.99
C TYR A 266 15.75 -8.09 -15.20
N GLY A 267 16.23 -8.97 -14.31
CA GLY A 267 17.61 -9.49 -14.34
C GLY A 267 18.61 -8.70 -13.50
N ASP A 268 18.32 -7.46 -13.15
CA ASP A 268 19.17 -6.62 -12.31
C ASP A 268 19.04 -6.98 -10.84
N SER A 269 20.16 -6.94 -10.11
CA SER A 269 20.23 -7.23 -8.67
C SER A 269 20.24 -5.94 -7.86
N TYR A 270 19.47 -5.91 -6.77
CA TYR A 270 19.35 -4.78 -5.86
C TYR A 270 19.58 -5.22 -4.42
N HIS A 271 20.08 -4.29 -3.60
CA HIS A 271 20.36 -4.48 -2.18
C HIS A 271 20.01 -3.24 -1.38
N ILE A 272 19.37 -3.44 -0.22
CA ILE A 272 19.20 -2.43 0.84
C ILE A 272 19.76 -3.04 2.13
N GLY A 273 20.79 -2.39 2.70
CA GLY A 273 21.47 -2.83 3.94
C GLY A 273 21.10 -2.04 5.18
#